data_6019af41498a030e4802abeef7043601
#
_entry.id   6019af41498a030e4802abeef7043601
#
_cell.length_a   1.000
_cell.length_b   1.000
_cell.length_c   1.000
_cell.angle_alpha   90.00
_cell.angle_beta   90.00
_cell.angle_gamma   90.00
#
_symmetry.space_group_name_H-M   'P 1'
#
loop_
_entity.id
_entity.type
_entity.pdbx_description
1 polymer ?
#
loop_
_entity_poly.entity_id
_entity_poly.type
_entity_poly.pdbx_seq_one_letter_code
_entity_poly.pdbx_strand_id
1 'polypeptide(L)'
;VLVSLVAGVTAALCYGIASVIQAVAVRAASRRPPGGGPAGTALGSVDPGLVVRMLRQWRFVASLGLDLIGFLAQLVALRRLPLFAVQAMVAGSLAVTAVLAAWLINVQLAWREWLAVAGVVVGVGLLGGAAGAEGAKAVSGPFKLALIVAVAAVAVAGVLAARLPGAARTPVLGAVAGLGYGVVAVAARILPGYSLAELARDPAAYAAVAGGVVSFMIYAAALDNGSVTVATAAVVLAETAPPALVGIL
;
A
#
# COMPACT_ATOMS: atom_id res chain seq x y z
N VAL A 1 20.28 1.97 13.73
CA VAL A 1 19.24 0.94 13.85
C VAL A 1 17.99 1.51 14.54
N LEU A 2 18.11 2.12 15.74
CA LEU A 2 16.95 2.65 16.49
C LEU A 2 16.11 3.64 15.67
N VAL A 3 16.73 4.62 15.00
CA VAL A 3 16.03 5.59 14.13
C VAL A 3 15.25 4.89 13.03
N SER A 4 15.82 3.84 12.43
CA SER A 4 15.16 3.09 11.35
C SER A 4 14.01 2.21 11.86
N LEU A 5 14.11 1.67 13.08
CA LEU A 5 13.01 0.97 13.73
C LEU A 5 11.86 1.92 14.06
N VAL A 6 12.15 3.08 14.64
CA VAL A 6 11.16 4.13 14.91
C VAL A 6 10.49 4.57 13.61
N ALA A 7 11.27 4.76 12.54
CA ALA A 7 10.73 5.12 11.23
C ALA A 7 9.80 4.03 10.66
N GLY A 8 10.16 2.75 10.79
CA GLY A 8 9.30 1.64 10.36
C GLY A 8 7.98 1.56 11.14
N VAL A 9 8.03 1.75 12.45
CA VAL A 9 6.81 1.84 13.28
C VAL A 9 5.97 3.05 12.90
N THR A 10 6.60 4.21 12.66
CA THR A 10 5.90 5.43 12.21
C THR A 10 5.21 5.19 10.87
N ALA A 11 5.87 4.50 9.92
CA ALA A 11 5.27 4.14 8.64
C ALA A 11 4.02 3.26 8.83
N ALA A 12 4.11 2.22 9.67
CA ALA A 12 2.97 1.35 9.97
C ALA A 12 1.78 2.10 10.59
N LEU A 13 2.05 3.02 11.52
CA LEU A 13 1.02 3.87 12.13
C LEU A 13 0.38 4.79 11.09
N CYS A 14 1.18 5.47 10.28
CA CYS A 14 0.68 6.37 9.24
C CYS A 14 -0.21 5.64 8.24
N TYR A 15 0.23 4.50 7.73
CA TYR A 15 -0.55 3.69 6.79
C TYR A 15 -1.84 3.14 7.42
N GLY A 16 -1.77 2.68 8.67
CA GLY A 16 -2.94 2.18 9.39
C GLY A 16 -4.00 3.27 9.62
N ILE A 17 -3.59 4.47 10.02
CA ILE A 17 -4.49 5.63 10.19
C ILE A 17 -5.04 6.09 8.84
N ALA A 18 -4.18 6.21 7.81
CA ALA A 18 -4.58 6.59 6.47
C ALA A 18 -5.65 5.65 5.90
N SER A 19 -5.48 4.33 6.05
CA SER A 19 -6.44 3.33 5.59
C SER A 19 -7.82 3.51 6.21
N VAL A 20 -7.90 3.82 7.51
CA VAL A 20 -9.19 4.07 8.19
C VAL A 20 -9.85 5.35 7.66
N ILE A 21 -9.08 6.43 7.50
CA ILE A 21 -9.59 7.71 6.96
C ILE A 21 -10.07 7.52 5.52
N GLN A 22 -9.33 6.79 4.69
CA GLN A 22 -9.71 6.45 3.31
C GLN A 22 -11.01 5.65 3.28
N ALA A 23 -11.14 4.63 4.14
CA ALA A 23 -12.35 3.83 4.25
C ALA A 23 -13.58 4.69 4.59
N VAL A 24 -13.44 5.63 5.52
CA VAL A 24 -14.50 6.57 5.90
C VAL A 24 -14.82 7.53 4.75
N ALA A 25 -13.80 8.06 4.06
CA ALA A 25 -13.97 8.99 2.93
C ALA A 25 -14.65 8.31 1.74
N VAL A 26 -14.26 7.06 1.40
CA VAL A 26 -14.88 6.28 0.33
C VAL A 26 -16.35 6.03 0.64
N ARG A 27 -16.67 5.57 1.87
CA ARG A 27 -18.08 5.36 2.29
C ARG A 27 -18.91 6.64 2.24
N ALA A 28 -18.33 7.79 2.56
CA ALA A 28 -19.00 9.08 2.46
C ALA A 28 -19.24 9.50 0.99
N ALA A 29 -18.29 9.21 0.10
CA ALA A 29 -18.40 9.49 -1.33
C ALA A 29 -19.41 8.56 -2.04
N SER A 30 -19.54 7.31 -1.57
CA SER A 30 -20.44 6.31 -2.13
C SER A 30 -21.91 6.51 -1.71
N ARG A 31 -22.19 7.35 -0.70
CA ARG A 31 -23.57 7.73 -0.34
C ARG A 31 -24.11 8.71 -1.40
N ARG A 32 -24.62 8.16 -2.52
CA ARG A 32 -25.31 8.94 -3.57
C ARG A 32 -26.59 9.59 -2.98
N PRO A 33 -26.92 10.83 -3.39
CA PRO A 33 -28.26 11.36 -3.17
C PRO A 33 -29.29 10.50 -3.87
N PRO A 34 -30.52 10.31 -3.30
CA PRO A 34 -31.62 9.63 -3.97
C PRO A 34 -31.97 10.43 -5.24
N GLY A 35 -31.73 9.88 -6.43
CA GLY A 35 -32.00 10.53 -7.70
C GLY A 35 -30.94 10.39 -8.78
N GLY A 36 -29.77 9.84 -8.47
CA GLY A 36 -28.79 9.49 -9.48
C GLY A 36 -29.22 8.27 -10.27
N GLY A 37 -29.40 8.41 -11.58
CA GLY A 37 -29.86 7.36 -12.50
C GLY A 37 -29.08 6.05 -12.44
N PRO A 38 -29.57 4.99 -13.11
CA PRO A 38 -29.01 3.64 -13.00
C PRO A 38 -27.52 3.69 -13.26
N ALA A 39 -26.77 2.92 -12.48
CA ALA A 39 -25.34 2.72 -12.66
C ALA A 39 -25.12 2.27 -14.10
N GLY A 40 -24.88 3.25 -14.98
CA GLY A 40 -24.49 2.98 -16.35
C GLY A 40 -23.25 2.13 -16.31
N THR A 41 -23.32 1.03 -16.98
CA THR A 41 -22.32 0.06 -17.34
C THR A 41 -21.02 0.69 -17.80
N ALA A 42 -20.28 1.32 -16.88
CA ALA A 42 -18.86 1.61 -17.08
C ALA A 42 -18.08 0.33 -16.74
N LEU A 43 -18.33 -0.71 -17.53
CA LEU A 43 -17.48 -1.88 -17.56
C LEU A 43 -16.06 -1.42 -17.94
N GLY A 44 -15.16 -1.43 -16.96
CA GLY A 44 -13.74 -1.41 -17.23
C GLY A 44 -13.02 -0.07 -17.19
N SER A 45 -13.64 1.03 -16.73
CA SER A 45 -12.94 2.30 -16.54
C SER A 45 -12.90 2.68 -15.06
N VAL A 46 -11.69 3.00 -14.58
CA VAL A 46 -11.53 3.82 -13.39
C VAL A 46 -12.20 5.15 -13.70
N ASP A 47 -13.34 5.45 -13.07
CA ASP A 47 -14.08 6.70 -13.32
C ASP A 47 -13.20 7.90 -12.84
N PRO A 48 -12.64 8.71 -13.76
CA PRO A 48 -11.82 9.86 -13.36
C PRO A 48 -12.63 10.85 -12.50
N GLY A 49 -13.94 10.87 -12.65
CA GLY A 49 -14.83 11.69 -11.85
C GLY A 49 -14.93 11.25 -10.39
N LEU A 50 -14.79 9.95 -10.11
CA LEU A 50 -14.71 9.44 -8.74
C LEU A 50 -13.43 9.94 -8.07
N VAL A 51 -12.29 9.81 -8.74
CA VAL A 51 -10.98 10.26 -8.23
C VAL A 51 -11.02 11.76 -7.94
N VAL A 52 -11.58 12.56 -8.85
CA VAL A 52 -11.72 14.02 -8.64
C VAL A 52 -12.63 14.32 -7.45
N ARG A 53 -13.74 13.59 -7.29
CA ARG A 53 -14.62 13.75 -6.11
C ARG A 53 -13.93 13.38 -4.82
N MET A 54 -13.12 12.32 -4.81
CA MET A 54 -12.34 11.91 -3.64
C MET A 54 -11.27 12.95 -3.30
N LEU A 55 -10.54 13.46 -4.30
CA LEU A 55 -9.53 14.51 -4.12
C LEU A 55 -10.12 15.86 -3.63
N ARG A 56 -11.40 16.11 -3.84
CA ARG A 56 -12.09 17.30 -3.28
C ARG A 56 -12.45 17.13 -1.79
N GLN A 57 -12.37 15.93 -1.24
CA GLN A 57 -12.61 15.70 0.19
C GLN A 57 -11.31 15.91 0.95
N TRP A 58 -11.26 16.92 1.82
CA TRP A 58 -10.08 17.24 2.63
C TRP A 58 -9.58 16.03 3.45
N ARG A 59 -10.50 15.18 3.93
CA ARG A 59 -10.15 13.94 4.67
C ARG A 59 -9.37 12.97 3.81
N PHE A 60 -9.74 12.82 2.55
CA PHE A 60 -9.03 11.97 1.61
C PHE A 60 -7.65 12.53 1.28
N VAL A 61 -7.56 13.86 1.06
CA VAL A 61 -6.25 14.52 0.83
C VAL A 61 -5.36 14.42 2.07
N ALA A 62 -5.93 14.55 3.28
CA ALA A 62 -5.19 14.35 4.51
C ALA A 62 -4.66 12.91 4.66
N SER A 63 -5.43 11.90 4.25
CA SER A 63 -4.96 10.50 4.26
C SER A 63 -3.83 10.25 3.26
N LEU A 64 -3.88 10.88 2.07
CA LEU A 64 -2.78 10.86 1.11
C LEU A 64 -1.51 11.51 1.66
N GLY A 65 -1.67 12.63 2.38
CA GLY A 65 -0.55 13.26 3.09
C GLY A 65 0.06 12.31 4.14
N LEU A 66 -0.78 11.57 4.84
CA LEU A 66 -0.35 10.59 5.83
C LEU A 66 0.34 9.39 5.17
N ASP A 67 -0.16 8.91 4.03
CA ASP A 67 0.50 7.88 3.22
C ASP A 67 1.88 8.34 2.74
N LEU A 68 2.00 9.60 2.31
CA LEU A 68 3.28 10.17 1.91
C LEU A 68 4.27 10.23 3.08
N ILE A 69 3.82 10.65 4.27
CA ILE A 69 4.65 10.65 5.49
C ILE A 69 5.08 9.23 5.83
N GLY A 70 4.15 8.27 5.77
CA GLY A 70 4.41 6.85 5.96
C GLY A 70 5.45 6.33 4.97
N PHE A 71 5.33 6.70 3.70
CA PHE A 71 6.29 6.31 2.66
C PHE A 71 7.68 6.91 2.90
N LEU A 72 7.78 8.18 3.26
CA LEU A 72 9.07 8.80 3.59
C LEU A 72 9.71 8.14 4.82
N ALA A 73 8.91 7.82 5.84
CA ALA A 73 9.39 7.08 7.01
C ALA A 73 9.85 5.66 6.61
N GLN A 74 9.12 4.97 5.73
CA GLN A 74 9.52 3.68 5.17
C GLN A 74 10.84 3.77 4.42
N LEU A 75 11.08 4.82 3.63
CA LEU A 75 12.36 5.04 2.96
C LEU A 75 13.51 5.16 3.96
N VAL A 76 13.30 5.86 5.08
CA VAL A 76 14.29 5.97 6.15
C VAL A 76 14.55 4.61 6.80
N ALA A 77 13.49 3.82 7.04
CA ALA A 77 13.63 2.46 7.59
C ALA A 77 14.45 1.56 6.66
N LEU A 78 14.14 1.57 5.35
CA LEU A 78 14.81 0.78 4.32
C LEU A 78 16.31 1.08 4.16
N ARG A 79 16.78 2.20 4.68
CA ARG A 79 18.21 2.55 4.61
C ARG A 79 19.12 1.62 5.42
N ARG A 80 18.63 1.10 6.51
CA ARG A 80 19.44 0.34 7.47
C ARG A 80 18.81 -0.99 7.89
N LEU A 81 17.54 -1.21 7.61
CA LEU A 81 16.86 -2.45 7.90
C LEU A 81 16.71 -3.29 6.63
N PRO A 82 16.78 -4.62 6.73
CA PRO A 82 16.49 -5.50 5.61
C PRO A 82 15.05 -5.33 5.13
N LEU A 83 14.85 -5.55 3.83
CA LEU A 83 13.54 -5.35 3.18
C LEU A 83 12.43 -6.15 3.85
N PHE A 84 12.70 -7.41 4.22
CA PHE A 84 11.70 -8.27 4.87
C PHE A 84 11.23 -7.72 6.23
N ALA A 85 12.14 -7.10 7.00
CA ALA A 85 11.79 -6.53 8.30
C ALA A 85 10.92 -5.28 8.13
N VAL A 86 11.24 -4.41 7.18
CA VAL A 86 10.43 -3.22 6.87
C VAL A 86 9.05 -3.63 6.35
N GLN A 87 8.97 -4.65 5.47
CA GLN A 87 7.69 -5.15 4.98
C GLN A 87 6.83 -5.77 6.09
N ALA A 88 7.45 -6.48 7.03
CA ALA A 88 6.74 -6.99 8.21
C ALA A 88 6.17 -5.83 9.06
N MET A 89 6.95 -4.73 9.24
CA MET A 89 6.45 -3.54 9.94
C MET A 89 5.28 -2.89 9.20
N VAL A 90 5.36 -2.77 7.87
CA VAL A 90 4.25 -2.27 7.03
C VAL A 90 3.02 -3.16 7.16
N ALA A 91 3.19 -4.49 7.17
CA ALA A 91 2.09 -5.42 7.44
C ALA A 91 1.45 -5.20 8.83
N GLY A 92 2.22 -4.72 9.80
CA GLY A 92 1.74 -4.29 11.12
C GLY A 92 0.69 -3.16 11.07
N SER A 93 0.63 -2.41 9.96
CA SER A 93 -0.42 -1.40 9.72
C SER A 93 -1.84 -1.99 9.76
N LEU A 94 -1.99 -3.27 9.42
CA LEU A 94 -3.29 -3.97 9.55
C LEU A 94 -3.76 -4.04 11.00
N ALA A 95 -2.85 -4.28 11.94
CA ALA A 95 -3.18 -4.30 13.37
C ALA A 95 -3.64 -2.90 13.81
N VAL A 96 -2.94 -1.85 13.38
CA VAL A 96 -3.32 -0.45 13.64
C VAL A 96 -4.68 -0.14 13.05
N THR A 97 -4.92 -0.53 11.79
CA THR A 97 -6.21 -0.35 11.09
C THR A 97 -7.33 -1.06 11.83
N ALA A 98 -7.13 -2.30 12.28
CA ALA A 98 -8.14 -3.07 13.00
C ALA A 98 -8.52 -2.41 14.33
N VAL A 99 -7.53 -2.02 15.13
CA VAL A 99 -7.75 -1.35 16.43
C VAL A 99 -8.45 0.00 16.24
N LEU A 100 -7.99 0.82 15.30
CA LEU A 100 -8.59 2.13 15.04
C LEU A 100 -10.00 2.00 14.46
N ALA A 101 -10.24 1.05 13.56
CA ALA A 101 -11.57 0.80 13.01
C ALA A 101 -12.55 0.36 14.12
N ALA A 102 -12.12 -0.51 15.04
CA ALA A 102 -12.90 -0.92 16.17
C ALA A 102 -13.27 0.27 17.08
N TRP A 103 -12.30 1.13 17.34
CA TRP A 103 -12.50 2.29 18.20
C TRP A 103 -13.37 3.38 17.56
N LEU A 104 -13.14 3.71 16.27
CA LEU A 104 -13.90 4.75 15.56
C LEU A 104 -15.32 4.31 15.17
N ILE A 105 -15.50 3.02 14.86
CA ILE A 105 -16.80 2.48 14.39
C ILE A 105 -17.54 1.78 15.53
N ASN A 106 -16.94 1.74 16.71
CA ASN A 106 -17.49 1.11 17.93
C ASN A 106 -17.87 -0.38 17.73
N VAL A 107 -17.07 -1.10 16.94
CA VAL A 107 -17.20 -2.54 16.71
C VAL A 107 -16.34 -3.25 17.74
N GLN A 108 -16.95 -4.15 18.51
CA GLN A 108 -16.20 -4.98 19.44
C GLN A 108 -15.40 -6.03 18.67
N LEU A 109 -14.08 -5.95 18.77
CA LEU A 109 -13.21 -7.01 18.25
C LEU A 109 -13.44 -8.29 19.06
N ALA A 110 -13.64 -9.42 18.37
CA ALA A 110 -13.65 -10.72 18.99
C ALA A 110 -12.25 -11.03 19.59
N TRP A 111 -12.20 -11.87 20.63
CA TRP A 111 -10.94 -12.24 21.28
C TRP A 111 -9.89 -12.83 20.31
N ARG A 112 -10.37 -13.52 19.25
CA ARG A 112 -9.52 -14.06 18.18
C ARG A 112 -8.84 -12.96 17.36
N GLU A 113 -9.54 -11.86 17.14
CA GLU A 113 -8.99 -10.69 16.42
C GLU A 113 -7.95 -9.98 17.28
N TRP A 114 -8.15 -9.88 18.61
CA TRP A 114 -7.13 -9.39 19.53
C TRP A 114 -5.89 -10.28 19.55
N LEU A 115 -6.05 -11.60 19.49
CA LEU A 115 -4.91 -12.52 19.36
C LEU A 115 -4.16 -12.32 18.04
N ALA A 116 -4.87 -12.11 16.93
CA ALA A 116 -4.24 -11.80 15.64
C ALA A 116 -3.45 -10.49 15.70
N VAL A 117 -4.00 -9.43 16.28
CA VAL A 117 -3.30 -8.16 16.49
C VAL A 117 -2.06 -8.37 17.36
N ALA A 118 -2.18 -9.08 18.49
CA ALA A 118 -1.04 -9.38 19.36
C ALA A 118 0.03 -10.21 18.63
N GLY A 119 -0.37 -11.22 17.85
CA GLY A 119 0.53 -12.03 17.02
C GLY A 119 1.31 -11.19 16.01
N VAL A 120 0.66 -10.23 15.33
CA VAL A 120 1.33 -9.30 14.42
C VAL A 120 2.32 -8.42 15.17
N VAL A 121 1.95 -7.83 16.30
CA VAL A 121 2.83 -6.96 17.09
C VAL A 121 4.07 -7.73 17.60
N VAL A 122 3.86 -8.93 18.13
CA VAL A 122 4.96 -9.81 18.58
C VAL A 122 5.85 -10.21 17.40
N GLY A 123 5.26 -10.63 16.27
CA GLY A 123 6.00 -11.03 15.08
C GLY A 123 6.85 -9.91 14.51
N VAL A 124 6.28 -8.70 14.41
CA VAL A 124 7.02 -7.49 13.97
C VAL A 124 8.13 -7.15 14.96
N GLY A 125 7.87 -7.26 16.28
CA GLY A 125 8.87 -7.02 17.32
C GLY A 125 10.04 -7.99 17.23
N LEU A 126 9.77 -9.29 17.04
CA LEU A 126 10.79 -10.32 16.88
C LEU A 126 11.63 -10.12 15.62
N LEU A 127 10.97 -9.83 14.47
CA LEU A 127 11.66 -9.54 13.21
C LEU A 127 12.51 -8.27 13.29
N GLY A 128 11.99 -7.22 13.95
CA GLY A 128 12.75 -5.98 14.16
C GLY A 128 13.97 -6.19 15.08
N GLY A 129 13.85 -7.03 16.10
CA GLY A 129 14.95 -7.38 17.01
C GLY A 129 16.00 -8.31 16.38
N ALA A 130 15.57 -9.19 15.46
CA ALA A 130 16.46 -10.10 14.73
C ALA A 130 17.10 -9.44 13.49
N ALA A 131 16.56 -8.31 13.03
CA ALA A 131 17.05 -7.62 11.85
C ALA A 131 18.43 -7.00 12.09
N GLY A 132 19.44 -7.51 11.41
CA GLY A 132 20.76 -6.88 11.33
C GLY A 132 20.72 -5.58 10.51
N ALA A 133 21.78 -4.77 10.61
CA ALA A 133 21.94 -3.60 9.75
C ALA A 133 22.39 -4.06 8.37
N GLU A 134 21.60 -3.77 7.34
CA GLU A 134 21.98 -3.99 5.94
C GLU A 134 22.12 -2.66 5.22
N GLY A 135 23.22 -2.51 4.43
CA GLY A 135 23.43 -1.38 3.54
C GLY A 135 22.65 -1.53 2.22
N ALA A 136 22.49 -0.44 1.48
CA ALA A 136 22.00 -0.49 0.11
C ALA A 136 23.00 -1.27 -0.77
N LYS A 137 22.54 -2.30 -1.46
CA LYS A 137 23.35 -3.04 -2.44
C LYS A 137 23.29 -2.32 -3.80
N ALA A 138 24.43 -2.18 -4.46
CA ALA A 138 24.46 -1.71 -5.84
C ALA A 138 23.81 -2.76 -6.74
N VAL A 139 22.85 -2.35 -7.53
CA VAL A 139 22.04 -3.25 -8.38
C VAL A 139 22.31 -2.92 -9.85
N SER A 140 22.32 -3.96 -10.70
CA SER A 140 22.59 -3.87 -12.13
C SER A 140 21.53 -3.05 -12.88
N GLY A 141 21.93 -2.38 -13.97
CA GLY A 141 21.01 -1.62 -14.84
C GLY A 141 19.82 -2.45 -15.36
N PRO A 142 20.04 -3.69 -15.84
CA PRO A 142 18.95 -4.59 -16.26
C PRO A 142 17.89 -4.83 -15.20
N PHE A 143 18.26 -4.93 -13.91
CA PHE A 143 17.30 -5.10 -12.83
C PHE A 143 16.40 -3.86 -12.65
N LYS A 144 16.97 -2.66 -12.79
CA LYS A 144 16.21 -1.41 -12.73
C LYS A 144 15.19 -1.31 -13.87
N LEU A 145 15.57 -1.76 -15.09
CA LEU A 145 14.64 -1.85 -16.22
C LEU A 145 13.54 -2.90 -15.97
N ALA A 146 13.87 -4.03 -15.37
CA ALA A 146 12.89 -5.05 -15.01
C ALA A 146 11.80 -4.51 -14.07
N LEU A 147 12.13 -3.56 -13.18
CA LEU A 147 11.13 -2.90 -12.33
C LEU A 147 10.13 -2.06 -13.15
N ILE A 148 10.60 -1.36 -14.19
CA ILE A 148 9.71 -0.60 -15.09
C ILE A 148 8.78 -1.57 -15.84
N VAL A 149 9.33 -2.68 -16.34
CA VAL A 149 8.51 -3.73 -16.98
C VAL A 149 7.49 -4.32 -16.02
N ALA A 150 7.88 -4.54 -14.74
CA ALA A 150 6.98 -5.01 -13.70
C ALA A 150 5.83 -4.03 -13.45
N VAL A 151 6.10 -2.71 -13.42
CA VAL A 151 5.05 -1.68 -13.31
C VAL A 151 4.09 -1.74 -14.50
N ALA A 152 4.61 -1.88 -15.73
CA ALA A 152 3.77 -2.04 -16.92
C ALA A 152 2.91 -3.31 -16.85
N ALA A 153 3.48 -4.43 -16.39
CA ALA A 153 2.75 -5.67 -16.19
C ALA A 153 1.63 -5.53 -15.13
N VAL A 154 1.89 -4.83 -14.03
CA VAL A 154 0.88 -4.50 -13.00
C VAL A 154 -0.24 -3.64 -13.60
N ALA A 155 0.09 -2.63 -14.42
CA ALA A 155 -0.92 -1.81 -15.07
C ALA A 155 -1.83 -2.64 -15.99
N VAL A 156 -1.26 -3.52 -16.81
CA VAL A 156 -2.01 -4.44 -17.68
C VAL A 156 -2.87 -5.39 -16.84
N ALA A 157 -2.29 -6.00 -15.80
CA ALA A 157 -3.02 -6.89 -14.89
C ALA A 157 -4.18 -6.17 -14.20
N GLY A 158 -4.00 -4.90 -13.81
CA GLY A 158 -5.05 -4.06 -13.23
C GLY A 158 -6.21 -3.83 -14.19
N VAL A 159 -5.91 -3.52 -15.47
CA VAL A 159 -6.93 -3.36 -16.51
C VAL A 159 -7.70 -4.69 -16.75
N LEU A 160 -7.00 -5.80 -16.77
CA LEU A 160 -7.63 -7.13 -16.94
C LEU A 160 -8.48 -7.50 -15.71
N ALA A 161 -7.96 -7.28 -14.49
CA ALA A 161 -8.68 -7.53 -13.25
C ALA A 161 -9.94 -6.65 -13.11
N ALA A 162 -9.90 -5.42 -13.64
CA ALA A 162 -11.07 -4.53 -13.65
C ALA A 162 -12.23 -5.07 -14.52
N ARG A 163 -11.95 -5.97 -15.43
CA ARG A 163 -12.96 -6.63 -16.28
C ARG A 163 -13.59 -7.88 -15.65
N LEU A 164 -13.07 -8.34 -14.51
CA LEU A 164 -13.61 -9.51 -13.84
C LEU A 164 -15.02 -9.23 -13.29
N PRO A 165 -15.97 -10.14 -13.48
CA PRO A 165 -17.32 -10.03 -12.93
C PRO A 165 -17.38 -10.51 -11.48
N GLY A 166 -18.33 -9.97 -10.72
CA GLY A 166 -18.73 -10.51 -9.41
C GLY A 166 -17.75 -10.23 -8.27
N ALA A 167 -17.83 -11.08 -7.24
CA ALA A 167 -17.13 -10.89 -5.97
C ALA A 167 -15.59 -11.05 -6.07
N ALA A 168 -15.08 -11.71 -7.10
CA ALA A 168 -13.65 -11.93 -7.29
C ALA A 168 -12.89 -10.65 -7.69
N ARG A 169 -13.58 -9.64 -8.25
CA ARG A 169 -12.97 -8.41 -8.74
C ARG A 169 -12.20 -7.66 -7.64
N THR A 170 -12.82 -7.46 -6.49
CA THR A 170 -12.23 -6.71 -5.38
C THR A 170 -10.94 -7.31 -4.84
N PRO A 171 -10.89 -8.60 -4.44
CA PRO A 171 -9.65 -9.17 -3.94
C PRO A 171 -8.56 -9.26 -5.01
N VAL A 172 -8.92 -9.51 -6.28
CA VAL A 172 -7.93 -9.57 -7.37
C VAL A 172 -7.35 -8.18 -7.64
N LEU A 173 -8.17 -7.13 -7.73
CA LEU A 173 -7.68 -5.75 -7.86
C LEU A 173 -6.81 -5.35 -6.67
N GLY A 174 -7.23 -5.70 -5.45
CA GLY A 174 -6.42 -5.48 -4.25
C GLY A 174 -5.06 -6.17 -4.32
N ALA A 175 -5.03 -7.45 -4.70
CA ALA A 175 -3.79 -8.20 -4.86
C ALA A 175 -2.88 -7.60 -5.94
N VAL A 176 -3.42 -7.21 -7.10
CA VAL A 176 -2.65 -6.57 -8.17
C VAL A 176 -2.09 -5.21 -7.72
N ALA A 177 -2.88 -4.41 -7.01
CA ALA A 177 -2.41 -3.16 -6.42
C ALA A 177 -1.27 -3.39 -5.42
N GLY A 178 -1.42 -4.42 -4.56
CA GLY A 178 -0.40 -4.82 -3.59
C GLY A 178 0.91 -5.26 -4.24
N LEU A 179 0.85 -6.07 -5.31
CA LEU A 179 2.03 -6.41 -6.10
C LEU A 179 2.75 -5.17 -6.63
N GLY A 180 2.00 -4.18 -7.10
CA GLY A 180 2.57 -2.92 -7.55
C GLY A 180 3.23 -2.12 -6.42
N TYR A 181 2.63 -2.04 -5.23
CA TYR A 181 3.29 -1.45 -4.06
C TYR A 181 4.53 -2.24 -3.63
N GLY A 182 4.53 -3.58 -3.79
CA GLY A 182 5.72 -4.40 -3.61
C GLY A 182 6.86 -4.01 -4.57
N VAL A 183 6.55 -3.73 -5.84
CA VAL A 183 7.54 -3.21 -6.80
C VAL A 183 8.06 -1.85 -6.35
N VAL A 184 7.19 -0.96 -5.83
CA VAL A 184 7.60 0.34 -5.27
C VAL A 184 8.56 0.16 -4.10
N ALA A 185 8.29 -0.79 -3.20
CA ALA A 185 9.15 -1.07 -2.05
C ALA A 185 10.55 -1.56 -2.47
N VAL A 186 10.61 -2.45 -3.46
CA VAL A 186 11.89 -2.92 -4.04
C VAL A 186 12.61 -1.76 -4.74
N ALA A 187 11.92 -0.95 -5.54
CA ALA A 187 12.49 0.22 -6.19
C ALA A 187 13.05 1.23 -5.18
N ALA A 188 12.28 1.50 -4.11
CA ALA A 188 12.69 2.39 -3.03
C ALA A 188 13.95 1.90 -2.30
N ARG A 189 14.10 0.58 -2.13
CA ARG A 189 15.26 -0.05 -1.47
C ARG A 189 16.57 0.20 -2.22
N ILE A 190 16.53 0.24 -3.55
CA ILE A 190 17.71 0.36 -4.42
C ILE A 190 18.05 1.79 -4.83
N LEU A 191 17.30 2.79 -4.38
CA LEU A 191 17.59 4.20 -4.67
C LEU A 191 18.94 4.61 -4.09
N PRO A 192 19.84 5.21 -4.91
CA PRO A 192 21.23 5.48 -4.51
C PRO A 192 21.32 6.62 -3.47
N GLY A 193 20.41 7.57 -3.51
CA GLY A 193 20.45 8.78 -2.67
C GLY A 193 19.11 9.50 -2.60
N TYR A 194 19.07 10.65 -1.94
CA TYR A 194 17.92 11.56 -1.92
C TYR A 194 18.19 12.90 -2.61
N SER A 195 19.35 13.00 -3.31
CA SER A 195 19.61 14.13 -4.18
C SER A 195 18.62 14.10 -5.34
N LEU A 196 17.89 15.20 -5.54
CA LEU A 196 16.92 15.31 -6.64
C LEU A 196 17.53 15.05 -8.00
N ALA A 197 18.80 15.44 -8.18
CA ALA A 197 19.53 15.24 -9.43
C ALA A 197 19.85 13.75 -9.68
N GLU A 198 20.15 12.98 -8.62
CA GLU A 198 20.39 11.53 -8.72
C GLU A 198 19.09 10.77 -8.96
N LEU A 199 18.02 11.12 -8.21
CA LEU A 199 16.69 10.55 -8.39
C LEU A 199 16.14 10.78 -9.80
N ALA A 200 16.32 11.98 -10.36
CA ALA A 200 15.87 12.31 -11.71
C ALA A 200 16.61 11.54 -12.83
N ARG A 201 17.75 10.92 -12.53
CA ARG A 201 18.53 10.11 -13.48
C ARG A 201 18.39 8.61 -13.26
N ASP A 202 17.77 8.18 -12.16
CA ASP A 202 17.68 6.76 -11.80
C ASP A 202 16.36 6.14 -12.28
N PRO A 203 16.39 5.10 -13.14
CA PRO A 203 15.17 4.38 -13.57
C PRO A 203 14.34 3.83 -12.42
N ALA A 204 14.95 3.48 -11.29
CA ALA A 204 14.21 2.98 -10.11
C ALA A 204 13.31 4.06 -9.48
N ALA A 205 13.71 5.34 -9.55
CA ALA A 205 12.86 6.44 -9.08
C ALA A 205 11.59 6.57 -9.94
N TYR A 206 11.72 6.43 -11.26
CA TYR A 206 10.56 6.42 -12.16
C TYR A 206 9.66 5.21 -11.92
N ALA A 207 10.25 4.02 -11.70
CA ALA A 207 9.50 2.82 -11.35
C ALA A 207 8.74 3.00 -10.02
N ALA A 208 9.35 3.63 -9.01
CA ALA A 208 8.71 3.90 -7.74
C ALA A 208 7.51 4.86 -7.89
N VAL A 209 7.69 5.98 -8.59
CA VAL A 209 6.62 6.98 -8.78
C VAL A 209 5.50 6.41 -9.66
N ALA A 210 5.83 5.85 -10.83
CA ALA A 210 4.84 5.29 -11.74
C ALA A 210 4.12 4.09 -11.09
N GLY A 211 4.86 3.21 -10.41
CA GLY A 211 4.32 2.08 -9.67
C GLY A 211 3.35 2.53 -8.57
N GLY A 212 3.71 3.57 -7.82
CA GLY A 212 2.85 4.15 -6.79
C GLY A 212 1.53 4.69 -7.35
N VAL A 213 1.60 5.46 -8.44
CA VAL A 213 0.40 6.02 -9.10
C VAL A 213 -0.48 4.90 -9.65
N VAL A 214 0.09 3.94 -10.38
CA VAL A 214 -0.66 2.82 -10.98
C VAL A 214 -1.31 1.98 -9.88
N SER A 215 -0.57 1.60 -8.85
CA SER A 215 -1.08 0.79 -7.74
C SER A 215 -2.19 1.50 -6.98
N PHE A 216 -2.03 2.81 -6.74
CA PHE A 216 -3.06 3.62 -6.12
C PHE A 216 -4.36 3.67 -6.94
N MET A 217 -4.26 3.82 -8.27
CA MET A 217 -5.43 3.81 -9.16
C MET A 217 -6.16 2.47 -9.13
N ILE A 218 -5.40 1.36 -9.15
CA ILE A 218 -5.97 0.00 -9.08
C ILE A 218 -6.62 -0.22 -7.70
N TYR A 219 -5.98 0.23 -6.62
CA TYR A 219 -6.54 0.15 -5.27
C TYR A 219 -7.83 0.97 -5.13
N ALA A 220 -7.85 2.19 -5.65
CA ALA A 220 -9.07 3.01 -5.67
C ALA A 220 -10.21 2.30 -6.41
N ALA A 221 -9.92 1.64 -7.54
CA ALA A 221 -10.90 0.84 -8.27
C ALA A 221 -11.37 -0.41 -7.48
N ALA A 222 -10.51 -1.01 -6.65
CA ALA A 222 -10.89 -2.10 -5.76
C ALA A 222 -11.86 -1.63 -4.67
N LEU A 223 -11.65 -0.41 -4.14
CA LEU A 223 -12.48 0.18 -3.09
C LEU A 223 -13.87 0.63 -3.58
N ASP A 224 -13.99 1.05 -4.85
CA ASP A 224 -15.25 1.57 -5.41
C ASP A 224 -16.37 0.52 -5.45
N ASN A 225 -16.01 -0.74 -5.67
CA ASN A 225 -16.98 -1.81 -5.95
C ASN A 225 -17.06 -2.93 -4.91
N GLY A 226 -16.27 -2.84 -3.82
CA GLY A 226 -16.14 -3.97 -2.91
C GLY A 226 -15.99 -3.63 -1.43
N SER A 227 -15.81 -4.67 -0.64
CA SER A 227 -15.49 -4.54 0.78
C SER A 227 -14.09 -3.94 0.96
N VAL A 228 -14.01 -2.81 1.65
CA VAL A 228 -12.74 -2.16 2.01
C VAL A 228 -11.80 -3.13 2.72
N THR A 229 -12.34 -3.94 3.63
CA THR A 229 -11.56 -4.93 4.40
C THR A 229 -10.91 -5.96 3.47
N VAL A 230 -11.67 -6.50 2.49
CA VAL A 230 -11.15 -7.49 1.53
C VAL A 230 -10.11 -6.86 0.61
N ALA A 231 -10.38 -5.65 0.09
CA ALA A 231 -9.43 -4.93 -0.76
C ALA A 231 -8.12 -4.65 -0.01
N THR A 232 -8.18 -4.08 1.20
CA THR A 232 -7.00 -3.74 1.98
C THR A 232 -6.22 -4.98 2.43
N ALA A 233 -6.90 -6.06 2.86
CA ALA A 233 -6.23 -7.30 3.21
C ALA A 233 -5.49 -7.91 2.01
N ALA A 234 -6.12 -7.91 0.83
CA ALA A 234 -5.49 -8.41 -0.38
C ALA A 234 -4.27 -7.56 -0.80
N VAL A 235 -4.36 -6.22 -0.68
CA VAL A 235 -3.23 -5.31 -0.91
C VAL A 235 -2.07 -5.67 0.01
N VAL A 236 -2.29 -5.70 1.33
CA VAL A 236 -1.20 -5.88 2.30
C VAL A 236 -0.54 -7.25 2.14
N LEU A 237 -1.31 -8.31 1.92
CA LEU A 237 -0.75 -9.65 1.68
C LEU A 237 0.12 -9.68 0.41
N ALA A 238 -0.36 -9.10 -0.68
CA ALA A 238 0.37 -9.08 -1.95
C ALA A 238 1.53 -8.09 -1.98
N GLU A 239 1.46 -7.01 -1.21
CA GLU A 239 2.55 -6.05 -1.06
C GLU A 239 3.72 -6.60 -0.25
N THR A 240 3.43 -7.38 0.79
CA THR A 240 4.45 -7.81 1.75
C THR A 240 5.14 -9.11 1.39
N ALA A 241 4.42 -10.09 0.85
CA ALA A 241 4.98 -11.43 0.59
C ALA A 241 6.05 -11.44 -0.52
N PRO A 242 5.85 -10.88 -1.72
CA PRO A 242 6.85 -10.95 -2.77
C PRO A 242 8.15 -10.18 -2.45
N PRO A 243 8.11 -8.92 -1.93
CA PRO A 243 9.34 -8.22 -1.55
C PRO A 243 10.08 -8.89 -0.39
N ALA A 244 9.37 -9.53 0.55
CA ALA A 244 10.00 -10.28 1.62
C ALA A 244 10.80 -11.48 1.06
N LEU A 245 10.25 -12.19 0.06
CA LEU A 245 10.95 -13.28 -0.61
C LEU A 245 12.18 -12.78 -1.39
N VAL A 246 12.05 -11.67 -2.12
CA VAL A 246 13.18 -11.04 -2.83
C VAL A 246 14.27 -10.55 -1.87
N GLY A 247 13.89 -10.12 -0.66
CA GLY A 247 14.83 -9.66 0.36
C GLY A 247 15.63 -10.78 1.06
N ILE A 248 15.22 -12.04 0.90
CA ILE A 248 15.92 -13.22 1.47
C ILE A 248 16.96 -13.77 0.47
N LEU A 249 16.79 -13.55 -0.83
CA LEU A 249 17.67 -13.97 -1.92
C LEU A 249 18.80 -12.97 -2.13
#